data_785606684933bb5fc21391e71cb94c7c
#
_entry.id   785606684933bb5fc21391e71cb94c7c
#
_cell.length_a   1.000
_cell.length_b   1.000
_cell.length_c   1.000
_cell.angle_alpha   90.00
_cell.angle_beta   90.00
_cell.angle_gamma   90.00
#
_symmetry.space_group_name_H-M   'P 1'
#
loop_
_entity.id
_entity.type
_entity.pdbx_description
1 polymer ?
#
loop_
_entity_poly.entity_id
_entity_poly.type
_entity_poly.pdbx_seq_one_letter_code
_entity_poly.pdbx_strand_id
1 'polypeptide(L)'
;MLFDEIIKPNTFIDFFSGIGGFHSGLERAGMKCVGWCEFDKFAQASYRAMYDTSNLWFGDDVTKVKGCELPNADLWTFGFPCQDVSIAGKQQGIKKGTRSGLFFEIMRLIDEKENNKPRWLIAENVKNLLSIDGGRGFLTVISEMAERGYTVEWCVYNSKDYGVPQNRERVYIVGYLGETGGRKLLPVARKNSSTISQIGNLNKSNVFKDNPQRGRVYSTNGVSPTLVTCSGGNLEPKILESMVHYNNRVFYETGNMRTLTATDYKHIPRVAIKNATKQGYLLAEVGDGIDLAYPESKLRRGRVQPQSTNTLMTSDTLGVLVNKTPIQIRKLTPKECWRLQGFTDEQYNKAAAINSKSRLYKQAGNAVTVNVVQAIGEHIMKGL
;
A
#
# COMPACT_ATOMS: atom_id res chain seq x y z
N MET A 1 24.37 -19.34 -33.76
CA MET A 1 24.17 -19.73 -32.33
C MET A 1 22.70 -19.85 -32.13
N LEU A 2 22.19 -21.03 -31.82
CA LEU A 2 20.82 -21.23 -31.35
C LEU A 2 20.82 -20.63 -29.91
N PHE A 3 20.11 -19.52 -29.72
CA PHE A 3 19.90 -18.99 -28.35
C PHE A 3 19.05 -20.03 -27.60
N ASP A 4 19.55 -20.47 -26.46
CA ASP A 4 18.79 -21.38 -25.60
C ASP A 4 17.45 -20.74 -25.26
N GLU A 5 16.40 -21.54 -25.35
CA GLU A 5 15.05 -21.09 -25.02
C GLU A 5 14.98 -20.76 -23.50
N ILE A 6 14.42 -19.59 -23.16
CA ILE A 6 14.24 -19.23 -21.76
C ILE A 6 13.29 -20.24 -21.10
N ILE A 7 13.80 -20.95 -20.10
CA ILE A 7 13.04 -21.97 -19.38
C ILE A 7 12.02 -21.28 -18.46
N LYS A 8 10.74 -21.59 -18.68
CA LYS A 8 9.65 -21.09 -17.87
C LYS A 8 9.63 -21.75 -16.48
N PRO A 9 9.41 -21.00 -15.40
CA PRO A 9 9.33 -21.58 -14.06
C PRO A 9 7.95 -22.24 -13.84
N ASN A 10 7.94 -23.43 -13.27
CA ASN A 10 6.72 -24.12 -12.84
C ASN A 10 6.51 -24.05 -11.34
N THR A 11 7.62 -23.98 -10.59
CA THR A 11 7.62 -24.04 -9.12
C THR A 11 8.33 -22.84 -8.49
N PHE A 12 7.90 -22.45 -7.29
CA PHE A 12 8.55 -21.36 -6.57
C PHE A 12 8.61 -21.58 -5.05
N ILE A 13 9.59 -20.91 -4.42
CA ILE A 13 9.69 -20.71 -2.96
C ILE A 13 9.49 -19.23 -2.66
N ASP A 14 8.67 -18.92 -1.64
CA ASP A 14 8.38 -17.56 -1.20
C ASP A 14 9.09 -17.25 0.13
N PHE A 15 10.20 -16.51 0.09
CA PHE A 15 10.93 -16.07 1.27
C PHE A 15 10.43 -14.71 1.75
N PHE A 16 10.41 -14.52 3.09
CA PHE A 16 9.80 -13.35 3.73
C PHE A 16 8.35 -13.18 3.28
N SER A 17 7.66 -14.31 3.21
CA SER A 17 6.38 -14.44 2.50
C SER A 17 5.27 -13.54 3.04
N GLY A 18 5.37 -13.08 4.30
CA GLY A 18 4.32 -12.30 4.93
C GLY A 18 2.99 -13.07 4.90
N ILE A 19 1.99 -12.48 4.24
CA ILE A 19 0.70 -13.11 3.99
C ILE A 19 0.57 -13.67 2.56
N GLY A 20 1.67 -13.90 1.87
CA GLY A 20 1.69 -14.55 0.57
C GLY A 20 1.29 -13.67 -0.61
N GLY A 21 1.81 -12.44 -0.69
CA GLY A 21 1.60 -11.58 -1.85
C GLY A 21 2.21 -12.16 -3.11
N PHE A 22 3.43 -12.70 -3.04
CA PHE A 22 4.08 -13.45 -4.11
C PHE A 22 3.32 -14.76 -4.38
N HIS A 23 2.99 -15.52 -3.34
CA HIS A 23 2.24 -16.77 -3.48
C HIS A 23 0.97 -16.57 -4.32
N SER A 24 0.08 -15.69 -3.88
CA SER A 24 -1.17 -15.43 -4.61
C SER A 24 -0.96 -14.95 -6.05
N GLY A 25 0.04 -14.09 -6.28
CA GLY A 25 0.31 -13.54 -7.61
C GLY A 25 0.85 -14.58 -8.57
N LEU A 26 1.80 -15.42 -8.13
CA LEU A 26 2.42 -16.45 -8.96
C LEU A 26 1.49 -17.64 -9.21
N GLU A 27 0.67 -18.04 -8.23
CA GLU A 27 -0.37 -19.06 -8.47
C GLU A 27 -1.38 -18.59 -9.51
N ARG A 28 -1.81 -17.32 -9.48
CA ARG A 28 -2.67 -16.76 -10.53
C ARG A 28 -1.99 -16.72 -11.90
N ALA A 29 -0.65 -16.67 -11.94
CA ALA A 29 0.13 -16.78 -13.18
C ALA A 29 0.36 -18.24 -13.62
N GLY A 30 -0.12 -19.23 -12.87
CA GLY A 30 -0.05 -20.66 -13.21
C GLY A 30 1.14 -21.41 -12.62
N MET A 31 1.89 -20.84 -11.68
CA MET A 31 3.00 -21.48 -11.00
C MET A 31 2.54 -22.15 -9.69
N LYS A 32 3.32 -23.12 -9.20
CA LYS A 32 3.03 -23.86 -7.97
C LYS A 32 4.03 -23.52 -6.86
N CYS A 33 3.51 -23.14 -5.69
CA CYS A 33 4.33 -23.00 -4.48
C CYS A 33 4.83 -24.40 -4.02
N VAL A 34 6.11 -24.49 -3.66
CA VAL A 34 6.70 -25.73 -3.08
C VAL A 34 7.33 -25.45 -1.70
N GLY A 35 7.43 -24.20 -1.30
CA GLY A 35 7.95 -23.83 0.01
C GLY A 35 7.78 -22.35 0.33
N TRP A 36 7.83 -22.03 1.61
CA TRP A 36 7.74 -20.66 2.10
C TRP A 36 8.51 -20.46 3.41
N CYS A 37 8.96 -19.23 3.66
CA CYS A 37 9.68 -18.87 4.86
C CYS A 37 9.18 -17.52 5.39
N GLU A 38 8.77 -17.48 6.68
CA GLU A 38 8.27 -16.28 7.35
C GLU A 38 8.56 -16.33 8.85
N PHE A 39 9.06 -15.21 9.41
CA PHE A 39 9.44 -15.11 10.81
C PHE A 39 8.27 -14.65 11.73
N ASP A 40 7.38 -13.76 11.24
CA ASP A 40 6.26 -13.25 12.03
C ASP A 40 5.16 -14.31 12.21
N LYS A 41 5.02 -14.84 13.44
CA LYS A 41 4.04 -15.88 13.79
C LYS A 41 2.59 -15.53 13.41
N PHE A 42 2.23 -14.24 13.43
CA PHE A 42 0.88 -13.81 13.03
C PHE A 42 0.70 -13.82 11.51
N ALA A 43 1.77 -13.51 10.77
CA ALA A 43 1.76 -13.66 9.31
C ALA A 43 1.73 -15.15 8.93
N GLN A 44 2.53 -16.01 9.60
CA GLN A 44 2.48 -17.46 9.42
C GLN A 44 1.07 -18.02 9.65
N ALA A 45 0.37 -17.57 10.71
CA ALA A 45 -0.99 -18.03 11.00
C ALA A 45 -1.95 -17.64 9.86
N SER A 46 -1.89 -16.37 9.37
CA SER A 46 -2.68 -15.95 8.21
C SER A 46 -2.37 -16.78 6.97
N TYR A 47 -1.08 -17.01 6.69
CA TYR A 47 -0.64 -17.78 5.52
C TYR A 47 -1.21 -19.20 5.55
N ARG A 48 -1.07 -19.91 6.68
CA ARG A 48 -1.62 -21.27 6.86
C ARG A 48 -3.15 -21.32 6.77
N ALA A 49 -3.84 -20.26 7.19
CA ALA A 49 -5.30 -20.20 7.07
C ALA A 49 -5.77 -19.98 5.63
N MET A 50 -4.97 -19.29 4.82
CA MET A 50 -5.33 -18.93 3.44
C MET A 50 -4.96 -19.97 2.40
N TYR A 51 -3.81 -20.63 2.59
CA TYR A 51 -3.24 -21.58 1.63
C TYR A 51 -3.18 -23.00 2.21
N ASP A 52 -3.29 -24.00 1.35
CA ASP A 52 -2.97 -25.38 1.73
C ASP A 52 -1.44 -25.52 1.83
N THR A 53 -0.96 -25.62 3.05
CA THR A 53 0.48 -25.72 3.35
C THR A 53 0.91 -27.12 3.75
N SER A 54 0.03 -28.13 3.68
CA SER A 54 0.25 -29.47 4.19
C SER A 54 1.47 -30.17 3.56
N ASN A 55 1.73 -29.88 2.29
CA ASN A 55 2.82 -30.49 1.51
C ASN A 55 3.91 -29.46 1.11
N LEU A 56 3.94 -28.29 1.75
CA LEU A 56 4.92 -27.27 1.45
C LEU A 56 6.07 -27.32 2.46
N TRP A 57 7.28 -27.15 1.97
CA TRP A 57 8.41 -26.88 2.87
C TRP A 57 8.17 -25.57 3.63
N PHE A 58 8.53 -25.53 4.90
CA PHE A 58 8.40 -24.36 5.75
C PHE A 58 9.65 -24.06 6.55
N GLY A 59 10.11 -22.80 6.54
CA GLY A 59 11.12 -22.23 7.42
C GLY A 59 10.57 -21.08 8.25
N ASP A 60 10.89 -21.04 9.53
CA ASP A 60 10.50 -19.94 10.43
C ASP A 60 11.53 -18.79 10.49
N ASP A 61 12.79 -19.09 10.22
CA ASP A 61 13.90 -18.14 10.28
C ASP A 61 14.91 -18.44 9.18
N VAL A 62 15.01 -17.58 8.20
CA VAL A 62 15.88 -17.75 7.03
C VAL A 62 17.36 -17.90 7.42
N THR A 63 17.77 -17.31 8.56
CA THR A 63 19.16 -17.41 9.04
C THR A 63 19.54 -18.81 9.53
N LYS A 64 18.55 -19.65 9.83
CA LYS A 64 18.73 -21.04 10.28
C LYS A 64 18.54 -22.07 9.18
N VAL A 65 17.97 -21.65 8.06
CA VAL A 65 17.73 -22.53 6.91
C VAL A 65 19.05 -22.92 6.27
N LYS A 66 19.16 -24.17 5.85
CA LYS A 66 20.27 -24.67 5.04
C LYS A 66 19.80 -24.95 3.60
N GLY A 67 20.64 -24.68 2.63
CA GLY A 67 20.32 -24.86 1.21
C GLY A 67 19.92 -26.30 0.85
N CYS A 68 20.54 -27.29 1.51
CA CYS A 68 20.23 -28.72 1.31
C CYS A 68 18.83 -29.13 1.82
N GLU A 69 18.22 -28.36 2.73
CA GLU A 69 16.88 -28.61 3.26
C GLU A 69 15.78 -28.05 2.33
N LEU A 70 16.13 -27.14 1.43
CA LEU A 70 15.20 -26.50 0.50
C LEU A 70 14.82 -27.45 -0.63
N PRO A 71 13.52 -27.55 -0.97
CA PRO A 71 13.12 -28.25 -2.19
C PRO A 71 13.73 -27.56 -3.43
N ASN A 72 13.85 -28.31 -4.51
CA ASN A 72 14.21 -27.68 -5.77
C ASN A 72 13.01 -26.88 -6.28
N ALA A 73 13.27 -25.64 -6.71
CA ALA A 73 12.29 -24.75 -7.26
C ALA A 73 12.91 -23.92 -8.38
N ASP A 74 12.14 -23.66 -9.41
CA ASP A 74 12.61 -22.92 -10.58
C ASP A 74 12.77 -21.43 -10.29
N LEU A 75 11.97 -20.89 -9.33
CA LEU A 75 11.89 -19.49 -8.98
C LEU A 75 11.96 -19.30 -7.46
N TRP A 76 12.77 -18.35 -7.02
CA TRP A 76 12.73 -17.85 -5.64
C TRP A 76 12.25 -16.41 -5.61
N THR A 77 11.30 -16.12 -4.71
CA THR A 77 10.82 -14.75 -4.46
C THR A 77 11.18 -14.29 -3.07
N PHE A 78 11.51 -13.00 -2.93
CA PHE A 78 11.86 -12.44 -1.64
C PHE A 78 11.63 -10.91 -1.57
N GLY A 79 10.76 -10.51 -0.65
CA GLY A 79 10.57 -9.12 -0.23
C GLY A 79 11.40 -8.85 1.02
N PHE A 80 12.70 -8.62 0.89
CA PHE A 80 13.58 -8.50 2.04
C PHE A 80 13.34 -7.21 2.84
N PRO A 81 13.47 -7.24 4.20
CA PRO A 81 13.15 -6.08 5.03
C PRO A 81 13.93 -4.82 4.66
N CYS A 82 13.22 -3.69 4.55
CA CYS A 82 13.79 -2.40 4.15
C CYS A 82 13.86 -1.38 5.31
N GLN A 83 13.73 -1.82 6.57
CA GLN A 83 13.60 -0.90 7.71
C GLN A 83 14.80 0.01 7.89
N ASP A 84 16.00 -0.44 7.50
CA ASP A 84 17.23 0.37 7.52
C ASP A 84 17.42 1.19 6.23
N VAL A 85 16.60 0.93 5.20
CA VAL A 85 16.66 1.51 3.85
C VAL A 85 15.51 2.51 3.61
N SER A 86 14.40 2.42 4.38
CA SER A 86 13.24 3.29 4.18
C SER A 86 13.47 4.72 4.72
N ILE A 87 12.74 5.69 4.16
CA ILE A 87 12.75 7.10 4.63
C ILE A 87 12.34 7.20 6.11
N ALA A 88 11.55 6.25 6.62
CA ALA A 88 11.14 6.16 8.02
C ALA A 88 12.15 5.40 8.90
N GLY A 89 13.20 4.78 8.33
CA GLY A 89 14.25 4.04 9.02
C GLY A 89 15.53 4.85 9.22
N LYS A 90 16.58 4.19 9.74
CA LYS A 90 17.87 4.83 10.05
C LYS A 90 18.74 5.12 8.81
N GLN A 91 18.29 4.79 7.61
CA GLN A 91 18.99 4.98 6.33
C GLN A 91 20.45 4.47 6.30
N GLN A 92 20.74 3.35 6.96
CA GLN A 92 22.10 2.81 7.12
C GLN A 92 22.58 1.95 5.94
N GLY A 93 21.75 1.80 4.89
CA GLY A 93 22.09 0.96 3.74
C GLY A 93 21.98 -0.55 4.02
N ILE A 94 22.39 -1.37 3.04
CA ILE A 94 22.39 -2.84 3.14
C ILE A 94 23.73 -3.29 3.69
N LYS A 95 23.74 -3.87 4.90
CA LYS A 95 24.96 -4.37 5.57
C LYS A 95 24.70 -5.72 6.21
N LYS A 96 25.71 -6.62 6.19
CA LYS A 96 25.67 -7.87 6.96
C LYS A 96 25.44 -7.57 8.44
N GLY A 97 24.59 -8.38 9.11
CA GLY A 97 24.25 -8.19 10.53
C GLY A 97 23.15 -7.17 10.82
N THR A 98 22.58 -6.52 9.80
CA THR A 98 21.39 -5.65 9.92
C THR A 98 20.15 -6.37 9.40
N ARG A 99 18.93 -5.82 9.64
CA ARG A 99 17.69 -6.40 9.10
C ARG A 99 17.66 -6.39 7.57
N SER A 100 18.20 -5.35 6.93
CA SER A 100 18.41 -5.30 5.48
C SER A 100 19.48 -6.31 5.01
N GLY A 101 20.35 -6.76 5.89
CA GLY A 101 21.35 -7.79 5.67
C GLY A 101 20.78 -9.21 5.46
N LEU A 102 19.49 -9.43 5.73
CA LEU A 102 18.80 -10.69 5.42
C LEU A 102 18.76 -11.02 3.93
N PHE A 103 18.97 -10.05 3.06
CA PHE A 103 19.23 -10.27 1.64
C PHE A 103 20.43 -11.21 1.42
N PHE A 104 21.52 -11.08 2.19
CA PHE A 104 22.68 -11.93 2.08
C PHE A 104 22.42 -13.39 2.51
N GLU A 105 21.38 -13.63 3.34
CA GLU A 105 20.97 -14.99 3.67
C GLU A 105 20.36 -15.69 2.45
N ILE A 106 19.60 -14.96 1.61
CA ILE A 106 19.13 -15.53 0.34
C ILE A 106 20.32 -15.84 -0.58
N MET A 107 21.30 -14.95 -0.66
CA MET A 107 22.51 -15.16 -1.46
C MET A 107 23.33 -16.38 -0.95
N ARG A 108 23.46 -16.56 0.38
CA ARG A 108 24.05 -17.75 1.00
C ARG A 108 23.32 -19.03 0.60
N LEU A 109 21.98 -19.01 0.70
CA LEU A 109 21.18 -20.17 0.32
C LEU A 109 21.31 -20.52 -1.16
N ILE A 110 21.42 -19.51 -2.05
CA ILE A 110 21.69 -19.73 -3.49
C ILE A 110 23.06 -20.42 -3.67
N ASP A 111 24.09 -19.97 -2.93
CA ASP A 111 25.42 -20.58 -3.01
C ASP A 111 25.40 -22.03 -2.51
N GLU A 112 24.67 -22.31 -1.41
CA GLU A 112 24.51 -23.65 -0.86
C GLU A 112 23.72 -24.63 -1.77
N LYS A 113 22.96 -24.12 -2.75
CA LYS A 113 22.27 -24.96 -3.74
C LYS A 113 23.21 -25.46 -4.84
N GLU A 114 24.41 -24.94 -4.93
CA GLU A 114 25.43 -25.38 -5.90
C GLU A 114 24.90 -25.46 -7.34
N ASN A 115 24.77 -26.66 -7.88
CA ASN A 115 24.25 -26.90 -9.23
C ASN A 115 22.71 -26.82 -9.36
N ASN A 116 21.99 -26.76 -8.22
CA ASN A 116 20.53 -26.71 -8.16
C ASN A 116 20.01 -25.31 -7.83
N LYS A 117 20.74 -24.27 -8.21
CA LYS A 117 20.30 -22.87 -8.05
C LYS A 117 18.97 -22.64 -8.75
N PRO A 118 18.06 -21.82 -8.15
CA PRO A 118 16.84 -21.41 -8.83
C PRO A 118 17.22 -20.69 -10.13
N ARG A 119 16.51 -21.01 -11.21
CA ARG A 119 16.77 -20.36 -12.50
C ARG A 119 16.27 -18.92 -12.53
N TRP A 120 15.27 -18.61 -11.73
CA TRP A 120 14.67 -17.29 -11.63
C TRP A 120 14.73 -16.74 -10.20
N LEU A 121 14.91 -15.44 -10.11
CA LEU A 121 14.78 -14.67 -8.86
C LEU A 121 13.84 -13.50 -9.09
N ILE A 122 12.94 -13.23 -8.14
CA ILE A 122 12.16 -11.99 -8.09
C ILE A 122 12.32 -11.38 -6.70
N ALA A 123 12.98 -10.24 -6.62
CA ALA A 123 13.10 -9.46 -5.40
C ALA A 123 12.18 -8.23 -5.44
N GLU A 124 11.59 -7.87 -4.30
CA GLU A 124 10.80 -6.64 -4.16
C GLU A 124 11.38 -5.78 -3.03
N ASN A 125 11.37 -4.45 -3.25
CA ASN A 125 11.69 -3.50 -2.19
C ASN A 125 11.05 -2.13 -2.43
N VAL A 126 11.20 -1.23 -1.45
CA VAL A 126 10.75 0.17 -1.61
C VAL A 126 11.57 0.88 -2.69
N LYS A 127 10.92 1.80 -3.43
CA LYS A 127 11.59 2.63 -4.46
C LYS A 127 12.83 3.35 -3.93
N ASN A 128 12.83 3.73 -2.64
CA ASN A 128 13.95 4.42 -2.00
C ASN A 128 15.26 3.61 -2.02
N LEU A 129 15.21 2.29 -2.20
CA LEU A 129 16.41 1.45 -2.38
C LEU A 129 17.31 1.97 -3.52
N LEU A 130 16.72 2.54 -4.58
CA LEU A 130 17.47 3.05 -5.73
C LEU A 130 18.32 4.29 -5.42
N SER A 131 18.02 5.03 -4.35
CA SER A 131 18.67 6.31 -4.04
C SER A 131 19.36 6.37 -2.68
N ILE A 132 19.04 5.43 -1.78
CA ILE A 132 19.65 5.42 -0.46
C ILE A 132 21.15 5.19 -0.54
N ASP A 133 21.88 5.85 0.32
CA ASP A 133 23.36 5.77 0.39
C ASP A 133 24.00 6.03 -1.00
N GLY A 134 23.45 6.97 -1.78
CA GLY A 134 23.90 7.26 -3.13
C GLY A 134 23.71 6.12 -4.13
N GLY A 135 22.77 5.21 -3.87
CA GLY A 135 22.51 4.03 -4.71
C GLY A 135 23.37 2.81 -4.38
N ARG A 136 24.31 2.90 -3.44
CA ARG A 136 25.22 1.79 -3.09
C ARG A 136 24.48 0.54 -2.64
N GLY A 137 23.41 0.69 -1.85
CA GLY A 137 22.60 -0.47 -1.42
C GLY A 137 21.97 -1.22 -2.60
N PHE A 138 21.45 -0.49 -3.57
CA PHE A 138 20.89 -1.08 -4.79
C PHE A 138 21.98 -1.76 -5.65
N LEU A 139 23.12 -1.09 -5.83
CA LEU A 139 24.25 -1.66 -6.55
C LEU A 139 24.73 -2.96 -5.90
N THR A 140 24.80 -3.03 -4.56
CA THR A 140 25.13 -4.27 -3.84
C THR A 140 24.16 -5.41 -4.21
N VAL A 141 22.84 -5.15 -4.21
CA VAL A 141 21.86 -6.20 -4.57
C VAL A 141 22.10 -6.74 -5.97
N ILE A 142 22.32 -5.85 -6.95
CA ILE A 142 22.53 -6.25 -8.34
C ILE A 142 23.86 -7.01 -8.50
N SER A 143 24.96 -6.49 -7.91
CA SER A 143 26.28 -7.13 -8.01
C SER A 143 26.26 -8.53 -7.40
N GLU A 144 25.67 -8.71 -6.21
CA GLU A 144 25.58 -10.00 -5.53
C GLU A 144 24.80 -11.05 -6.36
N MET A 145 23.74 -10.63 -7.06
CA MET A 145 23.00 -11.50 -7.98
C MET A 145 23.84 -11.81 -9.24
N ALA A 146 24.46 -10.79 -9.83
CA ALA A 146 25.27 -10.93 -11.04
C ALA A 146 26.50 -11.81 -10.83
N GLU A 147 27.21 -11.69 -9.67
CA GLU A 147 28.35 -12.52 -9.29
C GLU A 147 27.99 -14.02 -9.19
N ARG A 148 26.72 -14.34 -8.98
CA ARG A 148 26.21 -15.72 -8.95
C ARG A 148 25.71 -16.22 -10.32
N GLY A 149 25.95 -15.43 -11.37
CA GLY A 149 25.63 -15.80 -12.76
C GLY A 149 24.24 -15.39 -13.23
N TYR A 150 23.54 -14.51 -12.50
CA TYR A 150 22.22 -14.04 -12.95
C TYR A 150 22.36 -12.81 -13.88
N THR A 151 21.67 -12.86 -15.00
CA THR A 151 21.34 -11.65 -15.77
C THR A 151 20.21 -10.92 -15.03
N VAL A 152 20.44 -9.65 -14.66
CA VAL A 152 19.55 -8.90 -13.76
C VAL A 152 18.95 -7.69 -14.45
N GLU A 153 17.63 -7.57 -14.36
CA GLU A 153 16.89 -6.36 -14.77
C GLU A 153 16.01 -5.87 -13.63
N TRP A 154 15.67 -4.60 -13.63
CA TRP A 154 14.79 -4.00 -12.63
C TRP A 154 13.86 -2.95 -13.23
N CYS A 155 12.70 -2.78 -12.59
CA CYS A 155 11.75 -1.74 -12.93
C CYS A 155 10.99 -1.27 -11.69
N VAL A 156 10.59 0.00 -11.69
CA VAL A 156 9.68 0.53 -10.67
C VAL A 156 8.25 0.39 -11.17
N TYR A 157 7.45 -0.39 -10.45
CA TYR A 157 6.03 -0.55 -10.72
C TYR A 157 5.19 0.17 -9.68
N ASN A 158 4.08 0.77 -10.13
CA ASN A 158 3.09 1.36 -9.25
C ASN A 158 1.83 0.49 -9.25
N SER A 159 1.38 0.06 -8.07
CA SER A 159 0.24 -0.86 -7.93
C SER A 159 -1.03 -0.36 -8.62
N LYS A 160 -1.24 0.98 -8.66
CA LYS A 160 -2.39 1.59 -9.35
C LYS A 160 -2.46 1.28 -10.84
N ASP A 161 -1.33 1.01 -11.46
CA ASP A 161 -1.23 0.70 -12.90
C ASP A 161 -1.60 -0.77 -13.19
N TYR A 162 -1.87 -1.57 -12.14
CA TYR A 162 -2.14 -3.03 -12.20
C TYR A 162 -3.49 -3.43 -11.61
N GLY A 163 -4.47 -2.51 -11.59
CA GLY A 163 -5.86 -2.82 -11.25
C GLY A 163 -6.22 -2.76 -9.78
N VAL A 164 -5.35 -2.23 -8.91
CA VAL A 164 -5.70 -1.88 -7.53
C VAL A 164 -5.60 -0.37 -7.33
N PRO A 165 -6.59 0.30 -6.72
CA PRO A 165 -6.60 1.75 -6.57
C PRO A 165 -5.67 2.22 -5.43
N GLN A 166 -4.38 1.79 -5.47
CA GLN A 166 -3.37 2.15 -4.49
C GLN A 166 -2.12 2.71 -5.18
N ASN A 167 -1.73 3.93 -4.83
CA ASN A 167 -0.45 4.49 -5.25
C ASN A 167 0.67 3.93 -4.36
N ARG A 168 1.28 2.84 -4.83
CA ARG A 168 2.37 2.15 -4.16
C ARG A 168 3.46 1.86 -5.16
N GLU A 169 4.53 2.65 -5.13
CA GLU A 169 5.71 2.40 -5.97
C GLU A 169 6.67 1.44 -5.27
N ARG A 170 7.08 0.41 -6.00
CA ARG A 170 8.08 -0.57 -5.56
C ARG A 170 9.04 -0.89 -6.69
N VAL A 171 10.30 -1.12 -6.35
CA VAL A 171 11.27 -1.68 -7.28
C VAL A 171 11.14 -3.20 -7.24
N TYR A 172 11.02 -3.78 -8.43
CA TYR A 172 11.11 -5.22 -8.64
C TYR A 172 12.39 -5.49 -9.41
N ILE A 173 13.14 -6.47 -8.95
CA ILE A 173 14.42 -6.91 -9.53
C ILE A 173 14.23 -8.35 -9.94
N VAL A 174 14.42 -8.63 -11.21
CA VAL A 174 14.28 -9.99 -11.78
C VAL A 174 15.64 -10.46 -12.23
N GLY A 175 16.03 -11.66 -11.81
CA GLY A 175 17.24 -12.32 -12.22
C GLY A 175 16.93 -13.62 -12.96
N TYR A 176 17.65 -13.89 -14.04
CA TYR A 176 17.64 -15.15 -14.78
C TYR A 176 19.04 -15.74 -14.79
N LEU A 177 19.20 -16.99 -14.37
CA LEU A 177 20.47 -17.68 -14.30
C LEU A 177 20.98 -18.01 -15.73
N GLY A 178 22.05 -17.35 -16.13
CA GLY A 178 22.63 -17.41 -17.46
C GLY A 178 22.23 -16.25 -18.37
N GLU A 179 22.39 -16.42 -19.66
CA GLU A 179 22.11 -15.39 -20.67
C GLU A 179 20.65 -15.44 -21.15
N THR A 180 20.06 -14.27 -21.40
CA THR A 180 18.69 -14.15 -21.90
C THR A 180 18.58 -14.15 -23.43
N GLY A 181 19.72 -14.23 -24.12
CA GLY A 181 19.76 -14.09 -25.58
C GLY A 181 19.29 -12.73 -26.08
N GLY A 182 19.46 -11.69 -25.26
CA GLY A 182 19.02 -10.32 -25.55
C GLY A 182 17.53 -10.05 -25.30
N ARG A 183 16.76 -11.05 -24.83
CA ARG A 183 15.36 -10.85 -24.43
C ARG A 183 15.31 -10.07 -23.12
N LYS A 184 14.34 -9.17 -23.02
CA LYS A 184 14.16 -8.34 -21.83
C LYS A 184 13.25 -9.04 -20.83
N LEU A 185 13.74 -9.14 -19.58
CA LEU A 185 12.95 -9.65 -18.45
C LEU A 185 11.86 -8.67 -18.01
N LEU A 186 12.09 -7.39 -18.23
CA LEU A 186 11.22 -6.25 -17.87
C LEU A 186 11.29 -5.17 -18.98
N PRO A 187 10.35 -4.24 -19.11
CA PRO A 187 9.18 -4.00 -18.27
C PRO A 187 7.95 -4.82 -18.65
N VAL A 188 7.04 -4.97 -17.69
CA VAL A 188 5.70 -5.56 -17.90
C VAL A 188 4.71 -4.46 -18.29
N ALA A 189 3.81 -4.75 -19.23
CA ALA A 189 2.80 -3.79 -19.68
C ALA A 189 1.86 -3.34 -18.55
N ARG A 190 1.54 -2.04 -18.52
CA ARG A 190 0.58 -1.46 -17.56
C ARG A 190 -0.85 -1.79 -17.98
N LYS A 191 -1.70 -2.08 -17.00
CA LYS A 191 -3.13 -2.40 -17.24
C LYS A 191 -4.05 -1.17 -17.07
N ASN A 192 -3.70 -0.20 -16.22
CA ASN A 192 -4.51 0.99 -15.93
C ASN A 192 -3.65 2.19 -15.49
N SER A 193 -4.20 3.41 -15.60
CA SER A 193 -3.63 4.61 -14.97
C SER A 193 -4.71 5.35 -14.18
N SER A 194 -4.45 5.69 -12.92
CA SER A 194 -5.36 6.43 -12.03
C SER A 194 -4.59 7.45 -11.19
N THR A 195 -5.27 8.50 -10.72
CA THR A 195 -4.65 9.56 -9.91
C THR A 195 -5.10 9.50 -8.46
N ILE A 196 -4.21 9.93 -7.53
CA ILE A 196 -4.56 10.15 -6.13
C ILE A 196 -5.37 11.45 -6.03
N SER A 197 -6.48 11.42 -5.30
CA SER A 197 -7.25 12.61 -4.98
C SER A 197 -7.30 12.81 -3.46
N GLN A 198 -6.35 13.59 -2.92
CA GLN A 198 -6.41 14.04 -1.54
C GLN A 198 -7.35 15.24 -1.45
N ILE A 199 -8.37 15.16 -0.61
CA ILE A 199 -9.40 16.20 -0.44
C ILE A 199 -9.26 17.00 0.86
N GLY A 200 -8.42 16.57 1.79
CA GLY A 200 -8.19 17.29 3.04
C GLY A 200 -7.17 16.63 3.97
N ASN A 201 -6.98 17.24 5.13
CA ASN A 201 -6.17 16.72 6.21
C ASN A 201 -6.80 17.11 7.58
N LEU A 202 -6.98 16.13 8.45
CA LEU A 202 -7.54 16.34 9.80
C LEU A 202 -6.52 16.87 10.80
N ASN A 203 -5.22 16.74 10.51
CA ASN A 203 -4.13 17.19 11.37
C ASN A 203 -3.39 18.36 10.76
N LYS A 204 -3.15 19.41 11.54
CA LYS A 204 -2.24 20.50 11.21
C LYS A 204 -0.90 20.26 11.88
N SER A 205 0.19 20.53 11.19
CA SER A 205 1.54 20.45 11.74
C SER A 205 2.42 21.54 11.14
N ASN A 206 3.04 22.34 12.00
CA ASN A 206 3.99 23.38 11.60
C ASN A 206 5.28 22.80 10.99
N VAL A 207 5.59 21.52 11.27
CA VAL A 207 6.80 20.84 10.79
C VAL A 207 6.68 20.41 9.33
N PHE A 208 5.45 20.09 8.85
CA PHE A 208 5.20 19.57 7.50
C PHE A 208 4.31 20.51 6.67
N LYS A 209 4.42 21.82 6.82
CA LYS A 209 3.68 22.83 6.05
C LYS A 209 2.18 22.51 5.94
N ASP A 210 1.55 22.21 7.05
CA ASP A 210 0.11 21.93 7.18
C ASP A 210 -0.42 20.67 6.45
N ASN A 211 0.44 19.81 5.91
CA ASN A 211 0.02 18.56 5.29
C ASN A 211 0.79 17.30 5.78
N PRO A 212 0.80 17.01 7.11
CA PRO A 212 1.45 15.80 7.61
C PRO A 212 0.80 14.54 7.04
N GLN A 213 1.55 13.44 6.97
CA GLN A 213 1.01 12.15 6.50
C GLN A 213 -0.18 11.67 7.34
N ARG A 214 -0.13 11.94 8.64
CA ARG A 214 -1.21 11.62 9.58
C ARG A 214 -2.41 12.53 9.33
N GLY A 215 -3.58 11.93 9.19
CA GLY A 215 -4.83 12.67 9.04
C GLY A 215 -5.22 13.04 7.61
N ARG A 216 -4.46 12.68 6.59
CA ARG A 216 -4.87 12.90 5.19
C ARG A 216 -6.16 12.16 4.88
N VAL A 217 -7.08 12.84 4.18
CA VAL A 217 -8.37 12.32 3.74
C VAL A 217 -8.38 12.26 2.23
N TYR A 218 -8.85 11.14 1.69
CA TYR A 218 -8.85 10.89 0.25
C TYR A 218 -10.28 10.72 -0.28
N SER A 219 -10.48 11.07 -1.55
CA SER A 219 -11.72 10.80 -2.25
C SER A 219 -11.89 9.30 -2.50
N THR A 220 -13.13 8.82 -2.38
CA THR A 220 -13.49 7.44 -2.76
C THR A 220 -13.37 7.17 -4.26
N ASN A 221 -13.37 8.23 -5.08
CA ASN A 221 -13.22 8.15 -6.54
C ASN A 221 -11.74 8.19 -7.00
N GLY A 222 -10.80 8.30 -6.06
CA GLY A 222 -9.38 8.38 -6.33
C GLY A 222 -8.63 7.09 -5.96
N VAL A 223 -7.31 7.13 -6.17
CA VAL A 223 -6.38 6.06 -5.78
C VAL A 223 -6.00 6.23 -4.30
N SER A 224 -5.90 5.12 -3.57
CA SER A 224 -5.39 5.13 -2.20
C SER A 224 -3.87 5.42 -2.17
N PRO A 225 -3.35 6.10 -1.14
CA PRO A 225 -1.91 6.17 -0.92
C PRO A 225 -1.32 4.81 -0.58
N THR A 226 0.00 4.70 -0.57
CA THR A 226 0.70 3.51 -0.07
C THR A 226 0.23 3.17 1.34
N LEU A 227 -0.20 1.93 1.56
CA LEU A 227 -0.49 1.42 2.88
C LEU A 227 0.82 1.28 3.67
N VAL A 228 0.82 1.81 4.88
CA VAL A 228 1.88 1.61 5.87
C VAL A 228 1.40 0.58 6.89
N THR A 229 2.29 0.11 7.75
CA THR A 229 1.98 -0.94 8.74
C THR A 229 0.96 -0.54 9.80
N CYS A 230 0.47 0.72 9.76
CA CYS A 230 -0.56 1.27 10.64
C CYS A 230 -0.30 1.00 12.14
N SER A 231 0.99 0.97 12.55
CA SER A 231 1.43 0.59 13.91
C SER A 231 1.07 1.63 14.99
N GLY A 232 -0.04 2.32 14.83
CA GLY A 232 -0.53 3.36 15.74
C GLY A 232 -0.25 4.79 15.22
N GLY A 233 -0.59 5.79 16.04
CA GLY A 233 -0.36 7.19 15.71
C GLY A 233 -1.24 7.76 14.60
N ASN A 234 -2.41 7.16 14.36
CA ASN A 234 -3.41 7.67 13.41
C ASN A 234 -2.93 7.66 11.93
N LEU A 235 -2.13 6.65 11.58
CA LEU A 235 -1.54 6.49 10.24
C LEU A 235 -2.46 5.80 9.23
N GLU A 236 -3.60 5.25 9.68
CA GLU A 236 -4.55 4.57 8.81
C GLU A 236 -5.10 5.55 7.77
N PRO A 237 -5.19 5.15 6.49
CA PRO A 237 -5.81 5.97 5.45
C PRO A 237 -7.25 6.30 5.79
N LYS A 238 -7.65 7.54 5.54
CA LYS A 238 -9.01 8.03 5.78
C LYS A 238 -9.66 8.38 4.45
N ILE A 239 -10.91 7.99 4.30
CA ILE A 239 -11.74 8.32 3.14
C ILE A 239 -12.93 9.16 3.56
N LEU A 240 -13.42 9.94 2.62
CA LEU A 240 -14.68 10.65 2.75
C LEU A 240 -15.80 9.74 2.29
N GLU A 241 -16.71 9.40 3.19
CA GLU A 241 -17.83 8.53 2.90
C GLU A 241 -19.16 9.24 3.14
N SER A 242 -20.11 9.03 2.26
CA SER A 242 -21.48 9.46 2.51
C SER A 242 -22.17 8.38 3.33
N MET A 243 -22.28 8.53 4.64
CA MET A 243 -23.24 7.75 5.44
C MET A 243 -23.41 8.17 6.90
N VAL A 244 -24.51 7.74 7.42
CA VAL A 244 -25.21 7.90 8.69
C VAL A 244 -24.38 7.44 9.90
N HIS A 245 -24.27 8.29 10.87
CA HIS A 245 -24.21 8.13 12.32
C HIS A 245 -23.11 8.91 13.08
N TYR A 246 -23.53 9.66 14.01
CA TYR A 246 -23.26 9.95 15.40
C TYR A 246 -22.61 11.28 15.78
N ASN A 247 -23.35 11.93 16.66
CA ASN A 247 -23.04 12.91 17.73
C ASN A 247 -21.73 13.73 17.63
N ASN A 248 -21.85 15.06 17.67
CA ASN A 248 -20.78 16.05 17.84
C ASN A 248 -19.75 16.15 16.70
N ARG A 249 -20.17 16.12 15.42
CA ARG A 249 -19.25 16.34 14.31
C ARG A 249 -19.48 17.67 13.63
N VAL A 250 -18.36 18.36 13.35
CA VAL A 250 -18.31 19.59 12.58
C VAL A 250 -18.00 19.21 11.13
N PHE A 251 -18.74 19.74 10.18
CA PHE A 251 -18.54 19.54 8.74
C PHE A 251 -17.97 20.83 8.13
N TYR A 252 -17.23 20.69 7.02
CA TYR A 252 -16.72 21.84 6.28
C TYR A 252 -17.67 22.25 5.16
N GLU A 253 -17.59 23.52 4.73
CA GLU A 253 -18.49 24.15 3.77
C GLU A 253 -18.65 23.44 2.41
N THR A 254 -17.69 22.58 2.06
CA THR A 254 -17.72 21.80 0.82
C THR A 254 -18.45 20.46 0.93
N GLY A 255 -18.93 20.10 2.14
CA GLY A 255 -19.58 18.82 2.43
C GLY A 255 -21.10 18.93 2.54
N ASN A 256 -21.82 17.85 2.22
CA ASN A 256 -23.24 17.73 2.49
C ASN A 256 -23.47 17.30 3.95
N MET A 257 -24.58 17.71 4.54
CA MET A 257 -24.98 17.27 5.88
C MET A 257 -25.73 15.94 5.85
N ARG A 258 -25.67 15.18 6.95
CA ARG A 258 -26.45 13.96 7.11
C ARG A 258 -27.96 14.26 7.19
N THR A 259 -28.79 13.28 6.89
CA THR A 259 -30.22 13.33 7.18
C THR A 259 -30.46 13.38 8.68
N LEU A 260 -31.26 14.32 9.15
CA LEU A 260 -31.66 14.41 10.56
C LEU A 260 -32.52 13.20 10.95
N THR A 261 -32.23 12.62 12.10
CA THR A 261 -33.03 11.57 12.72
C THR A 261 -33.91 12.12 13.83
N ALA A 262 -34.89 11.37 14.28
CA ALA A 262 -35.82 11.79 15.35
C ALA A 262 -35.15 12.17 16.67
N THR A 263 -33.88 11.76 16.88
CA THR A 263 -33.09 12.07 18.08
C THR A 263 -32.13 13.25 17.92
N ASP A 264 -31.99 13.78 16.71
CA ASP A 264 -31.03 14.85 16.39
C ASP A 264 -31.42 16.23 16.95
N TYR A 265 -32.62 16.40 17.46
CA TYR A 265 -33.00 17.62 18.19
C TYR A 265 -32.11 17.92 19.41
N LYS A 266 -31.39 16.92 19.92
CA LYS A 266 -30.40 17.08 21.00
C LYS A 266 -28.99 17.45 20.51
N HIS A 267 -28.68 17.19 19.22
CA HIS A 267 -27.34 17.40 18.64
C HIS A 267 -27.45 17.79 17.17
N ILE A 268 -27.82 19.04 16.91
CA ILE A 268 -27.94 19.58 15.55
C ILE A 268 -26.56 19.55 14.87
N PRO A 269 -26.41 18.96 13.67
CA PRO A 269 -25.18 19.00 12.91
C PRO A 269 -24.79 20.43 12.56
N ARG A 270 -23.50 20.74 12.71
CA ARG A 270 -22.94 22.05 12.40
C ARG A 270 -21.87 21.94 11.32
N VAL A 271 -21.82 22.94 10.44
CA VAL A 271 -20.80 23.05 9.39
C VAL A 271 -19.84 24.17 9.74
N ALA A 272 -18.52 23.91 9.67
CA ALA A 272 -17.52 24.93 9.86
C ALA A 272 -17.34 25.74 8.56
N ILE A 273 -17.77 26.98 8.55
CA ILE A 273 -17.59 27.92 7.44
C ILE A 273 -16.33 28.74 7.69
N LYS A 274 -15.37 28.69 6.79
CA LYS A 274 -14.11 29.43 6.88
C LYS A 274 -14.37 30.93 7.05
N ASN A 275 -13.69 31.57 8.00
CA ASN A 275 -13.93 32.96 8.38
C ASN A 275 -12.63 33.60 8.90
N ALA A 276 -12.50 34.91 8.75
CA ALA A 276 -11.36 35.69 9.24
C ALA A 276 -11.46 36.03 10.75
N THR A 277 -12.03 35.17 11.55
CA THR A 277 -12.00 35.26 13.01
C THR A 277 -10.71 34.63 13.55
N LYS A 278 -10.38 34.89 14.82
CA LYS A 278 -9.23 34.29 15.51
C LYS A 278 -9.28 32.73 15.51
N GLN A 279 -10.48 32.16 15.49
CA GLN A 279 -10.72 30.72 15.40
C GLN A 279 -10.60 30.17 13.98
N GLY A 280 -10.63 31.03 12.95
CA GLY A 280 -10.51 30.66 11.54
C GLY A 280 -11.82 30.17 10.89
N TYR A 281 -12.89 29.96 11.65
CA TYR A 281 -14.20 29.52 11.14
C TYR A 281 -15.35 29.97 12.02
N LEU A 282 -16.56 29.91 11.47
CA LEU A 282 -17.84 29.99 12.18
C LEU A 282 -18.62 28.70 11.97
N LEU A 283 -19.39 28.30 12.98
CA LEU A 283 -20.27 27.13 12.90
C LEU A 283 -21.64 27.57 12.36
N ALA A 284 -22.11 26.91 11.30
CA ALA A 284 -23.42 27.10 10.73
C ALA A 284 -24.33 25.90 11.01
N GLU A 285 -25.61 26.16 11.24
CA GLU A 285 -26.67 25.17 11.45
C GLU A 285 -27.64 25.16 10.26
N VAL A 286 -28.50 24.12 10.20
CA VAL A 286 -29.53 24.04 9.14
C VAL A 286 -30.45 25.25 9.23
N GLY A 287 -30.66 25.94 8.12
CA GLY A 287 -31.44 27.17 8.02
C GLY A 287 -30.59 28.45 8.10
N ASP A 288 -29.31 28.35 8.46
CA ASP A 288 -28.43 29.53 8.45
C ASP A 288 -28.09 29.96 7.02
N GLY A 289 -28.09 31.27 6.79
CA GLY A 289 -27.61 31.85 5.54
C GLY A 289 -26.09 31.91 5.52
N ILE A 290 -25.51 31.59 4.36
CA ILE A 290 -24.06 31.53 4.17
C ILE A 290 -23.65 32.43 3.01
N ASP A 291 -22.68 33.32 3.26
CA ASP A 291 -22.03 34.08 2.19
C ASP A 291 -20.92 33.25 1.55
N LEU A 292 -21.14 32.82 0.30
CA LEU A 292 -20.23 32.00 -0.50
C LEU A 292 -19.25 32.83 -1.31
N ALA A 293 -19.33 34.16 -1.28
CA ALA A 293 -18.39 35.04 -1.99
C ALA A 293 -16.98 34.93 -1.38
N TYR A 294 -16.00 34.74 -2.24
CA TYR A 294 -14.57 34.67 -1.88
C TYR A 294 -14.26 33.70 -0.72
N PRO A 295 -14.47 32.39 -0.87
CA PRO A 295 -14.35 31.39 0.20
C PRO A 295 -12.95 31.33 0.83
N GLU A 296 -11.92 31.76 0.12
CA GLU A 296 -10.53 31.80 0.60
C GLU A 296 -10.12 33.13 1.23
N SER A 297 -11.03 34.08 1.39
CA SER A 297 -10.70 35.40 1.96
C SER A 297 -10.25 35.30 3.42
N LYS A 298 -9.08 35.89 3.71
CA LYS A 298 -8.54 36.01 5.07
C LYS A 298 -9.05 37.23 5.81
N LEU A 299 -9.88 38.06 5.16
CA LEU A 299 -10.35 39.36 5.72
C LEU A 299 -11.85 39.36 5.99
N ARG A 300 -12.64 38.50 5.32
CA ARG A 300 -14.09 38.48 5.47
C ARG A 300 -14.54 37.86 6.79
N ARG A 301 -15.46 38.57 7.45
CA ARG A 301 -16.15 38.16 8.70
C ARG A 301 -17.67 38.12 8.43
N GLY A 302 -18.42 37.44 9.33
CA GLY A 302 -19.88 37.42 9.24
C GLY A 302 -20.44 36.59 8.05
N ARG A 303 -19.73 35.54 7.64
CA ARG A 303 -20.15 34.66 6.53
C ARG A 303 -21.32 33.74 6.90
N VAL A 304 -21.64 33.58 8.16
CA VAL A 304 -22.78 32.81 8.67
C VAL A 304 -23.76 33.76 9.34
N GLN A 305 -25.04 33.69 8.94
CA GLN A 305 -26.13 34.45 9.50
C GLN A 305 -27.16 33.45 10.10
N PRO A 306 -27.27 33.38 11.43
CA PRO A 306 -28.17 32.45 12.07
C PRO A 306 -29.62 32.67 11.65
N GLN A 307 -30.26 31.63 11.09
CA GLN A 307 -31.66 31.61 10.65
C GLN A 307 -32.09 32.83 9.80
N SER A 308 -31.11 33.45 9.11
CA SER A 308 -31.30 34.63 8.26
C SER A 308 -30.29 34.64 7.12
N THR A 309 -30.37 35.60 6.21
CA THR A 309 -29.38 35.78 5.15
C THR A 309 -28.87 37.21 5.15
N ASN A 310 -27.67 37.42 4.58
CA ASN A 310 -27.18 38.75 4.27
C ASN A 310 -28.09 39.42 3.25
N THR A 311 -28.02 40.74 3.12
CA THR A 311 -28.75 41.50 2.11
C THR A 311 -28.50 40.92 0.72
N LEU A 312 -29.58 40.64 -0.02
CA LEU A 312 -29.50 40.15 -1.39
C LEU A 312 -28.77 41.16 -2.28
N MET A 313 -27.71 40.70 -2.90
CA MET A 313 -26.92 41.48 -3.86
C MET A 313 -27.22 40.94 -5.27
N THR A 314 -26.85 41.72 -6.29
CA THR A 314 -27.02 41.32 -7.70
C THR A 314 -26.14 40.14 -8.14
N SER A 315 -25.19 39.72 -7.31
CA SER A 315 -24.36 38.52 -7.50
C SER A 315 -24.88 37.37 -6.62
N ASP A 316 -25.23 36.21 -7.20
CA ASP A 316 -25.74 35.02 -6.53
C ASP A 316 -24.63 34.34 -5.70
N THR A 317 -24.27 34.95 -4.58
CA THR A 317 -23.22 34.44 -3.66
C THR A 317 -23.77 34.00 -2.32
N LEU A 318 -25.08 34.00 -2.14
CA LEU A 318 -25.76 33.60 -0.91
C LEU A 318 -26.26 32.16 -1.02
N GLY A 319 -25.98 31.36 -0.02
CA GLY A 319 -26.51 30.00 0.15
C GLY A 319 -27.25 29.86 1.46
N VAL A 320 -28.05 28.84 1.57
CA VAL A 320 -28.65 28.41 2.83
C VAL A 320 -28.26 26.96 3.09
N LEU A 321 -27.96 26.65 4.34
CA LEU A 321 -27.61 25.31 4.72
C LEU A 321 -28.89 24.44 4.74
N VAL A 322 -28.96 23.48 3.82
CA VAL A 322 -30.11 22.58 3.68
C VAL A 322 -29.77 21.15 4.10
N ASN A 323 -30.77 20.43 4.57
CA ASN A 323 -30.62 19.06 4.98
C ASN A 323 -30.57 18.12 3.75
N LYS A 324 -29.36 17.74 3.30
CA LYS A 324 -29.14 16.69 2.29
C LYS A 324 -28.05 15.72 2.76
N THR A 325 -28.13 14.48 2.30
CA THR A 325 -27.31 13.31 2.72
C THR A 325 -25.86 13.62 3.09
N PRO A 326 -25.36 13.11 4.23
CA PRO A 326 -24.12 13.56 4.83
C PRO A 326 -22.86 12.87 4.30
N ILE A 327 -21.76 13.58 4.41
CA ILE A 327 -20.41 13.12 4.14
C ILE A 327 -19.70 12.76 5.47
N GLN A 328 -19.14 11.56 5.56
CA GLN A 328 -18.34 11.14 6.71
C GLN A 328 -16.89 10.85 6.34
N ILE A 329 -15.97 11.20 7.22
CA ILE A 329 -14.57 10.80 7.13
C ILE A 329 -14.38 9.60 8.06
N ARG A 330 -13.95 8.47 7.51
CA ARG A 330 -13.61 7.28 8.28
C ARG A 330 -12.26 6.71 7.84
N LYS A 331 -11.69 5.88 8.69
CA LYS A 331 -10.54 5.05 8.35
C LYS A 331 -10.95 3.95 7.36
N LEU A 332 -10.03 3.58 6.47
CA LEU A 332 -10.19 2.33 5.74
C LEU A 332 -10.21 1.16 6.72
N THR A 333 -11.07 0.20 6.49
CA THR A 333 -11.11 -1.04 7.24
C THR A 333 -9.92 -1.94 6.86
N PRO A 334 -9.52 -2.91 7.71
CA PRO A 334 -8.48 -3.87 7.33
C PRO A 334 -8.81 -4.61 6.03
N LYS A 335 -10.08 -4.94 5.81
CA LYS A 335 -10.56 -5.62 4.60
C LYS A 335 -10.32 -4.80 3.34
N GLU A 336 -10.60 -3.50 3.40
CA GLU A 336 -10.31 -2.59 2.29
C GLU A 336 -8.81 -2.47 2.03
N CYS A 337 -7.98 -2.44 3.09
CA CYS A 337 -6.53 -2.45 2.94
C CYS A 337 -6.02 -3.73 2.27
N TRP A 338 -6.61 -4.88 2.57
CA TRP A 338 -6.27 -6.16 1.92
C TRP A 338 -6.68 -6.18 0.45
N ARG A 339 -7.88 -5.67 0.12
CA ARG A 339 -8.33 -5.48 -1.27
C ARG A 339 -7.39 -4.58 -2.07
N LEU A 340 -6.87 -3.51 -1.44
CA LEU A 340 -5.87 -2.61 -2.04
C LEU A 340 -4.53 -3.29 -2.32
N GLN A 341 -4.24 -4.43 -1.70
CA GLN A 341 -3.09 -5.28 -2.02
C GLN A 341 -3.42 -6.40 -3.01
N GLY A 342 -4.68 -6.50 -3.44
CA GLY A 342 -5.13 -7.50 -4.42
C GLY A 342 -5.52 -8.85 -3.84
N PHE A 343 -5.62 -8.98 -2.51
CA PHE A 343 -6.15 -10.18 -1.87
C PHE A 343 -7.66 -10.28 -2.02
N THR A 344 -8.18 -11.51 -2.03
CA THR A 344 -9.62 -11.79 -2.10
C THR A 344 -10.29 -11.60 -0.73
N ASP A 345 -11.61 -11.43 -0.75
CA ASP A 345 -12.40 -11.38 0.47
C ASP A 345 -12.35 -12.68 1.27
N GLU A 346 -12.26 -13.81 0.57
CA GLU A 346 -12.11 -15.13 1.21
C GLU A 346 -10.79 -15.22 1.99
N GLN A 347 -9.67 -14.84 1.37
CA GLN A 347 -8.35 -14.79 2.02
C GLN A 347 -8.38 -13.90 3.25
N TYR A 348 -8.95 -12.69 3.12
CA TYR A 348 -9.12 -11.80 4.26
C TYR A 348 -9.96 -12.42 5.37
N ASN A 349 -11.10 -13.02 5.07
CA ASN A 349 -12.00 -13.59 6.07
C ASN A 349 -11.34 -14.74 6.85
N LYS A 350 -10.56 -15.60 6.17
CA LYS A 350 -9.77 -16.67 6.80
C LYS A 350 -8.73 -16.10 7.77
N ALA A 351 -7.99 -15.06 7.38
CA ALA A 351 -7.00 -14.41 8.22
C ALA A 351 -7.64 -13.62 9.39
N ALA A 352 -8.79 -12.99 9.15
CA ALA A 352 -9.51 -12.19 10.14
C ALA A 352 -10.13 -13.04 11.26
N ALA A 353 -10.40 -14.31 11.02
CA ALA A 353 -10.89 -15.24 12.02
C ALA A 353 -9.87 -15.52 13.15
N ILE A 354 -8.57 -15.31 12.88
CA ILE A 354 -7.48 -15.68 13.79
C ILE A 354 -6.56 -14.53 14.19
N ASN A 355 -6.73 -13.33 13.61
CA ASN A 355 -5.89 -12.18 13.87
C ASN A 355 -6.70 -10.94 14.28
N SER A 356 -6.10 -10.11 15.14
CA SER A 356 -6.67 -8.82 15.52
C SER A 356 -6.63 -7.82 14.35
N LYS A 357 -7.49 -6.81 14.37
CA LYS A 357 -7.54 -5.73 13.37
C LYS A 357 -6.18 -5.05 13.19
N SER A 358 -5.42 -4.79 14.27
CA SER A 358 -4.11 -4.15 14.17
C SER A 358 -3.09 -5.03 13.44
N ARG A 359 -3.14 -6.35 13.64
CA ARG A 359 -2.30 -7.31 12.91
C ARG A 359 -2.66 -7.36 11.43
N LEU A 360 -3.94 -7.35 11.10
CA LEU A 360 -4.42 -7.32 9.70
C LEU A 360 -3.99 -6.04 8.96
N TYR A 361 -4.01 -4.87 9.62
CA TYR A 361 -3.45 -3.64 9.04
C TYR A 361 -1.94 -3.75 8.80
N LYS A 362 -1.18 -4.24 9.79
CA LYS A 362 0.27 -4.45 9.66
C LYS A 362 0.59 -5.38 8.50
N GLN A 363 -0.14 -6.48 8.39
CA GLN A 363 0.01 -7.48 7.32
C GLN A 363 -0.25 -6.87 5.94
N ALA A 364 -1.35 -6.11 5.77
CA ALA A 364 -1.64 -5.40 4.52
C ALA A 364 -0.53 -4.40 4.14
N GLY A 365 0.00 -3.63 5.11
CA GLY A 365 1.06 -2.66 4.87
C GLY A 365 2.38 -3.29 4.43
N ASN A 366 2.72 -4.46 4.97
CA ASN A 366 3.94 -5.21 4.64
C ASN A 366 3.81 -6.04 3.36
N ALA A 367 2.59 -6.36 2.92
CA ALA A 367 2.39 -7.25 1.80
C ALA A 367 2.90 -6.69 0.47
N VAL A 368 3.38 -7.56 -0.37
CA VAL A 368 3.61 -7.30 -1.80
C VAL A 368 2.27 -7.29 -2.53
N THR A 369 2.10 -6.40 -3.51
CA THR A 369 0.84 -6.30 -4.26
C THR A 369 0.67 -7.47 -5.22
N VAL A 370 -0.34 -8.28 -4.98
CA VAL A 370 -0.65 -9.52 -5.74
C VAL A 370 -0.74 -9.27 -7.24
N ASN A 371 -1.45 -8.21 -7.65
CA ASN A 371 -1.67 -7.92 -9.07
C ASN A 371 -0.39 -7.56 -9.85
N VAL A 372 0.58 -6.92 -9.21
CA VAL A 372 1.88 -6.62 -9.84
C VAL A 372 2.66 -7.91 -10.02
N VAL A 373 2.69 -8.76 -8.98
CA VAL A 373 3.36 -10.06 -9.02
C VAL A 373 2.74 -10.96 -10.09
N GLN A 374 1.41 -11.00 -10.17
CA GLN A 374 0.69 -11.74 -11.21
C GLN A 374 1.13 -11.29 -12.61
N ALA A 375 1.18 -9.97 -12.85
CA ALA A 375 1.58 -9.43 -14.15
C ALA A 375 3.04 -9.79 -14.51
N ILE A 376 3.96 -9.78 -13.52
CA ILE A 376 5.35 -10.22 -13.72
C ILE A 376 5.38 -11.73 -14.03
N GLY A 377 4.66 -12.54 -13.25
CA GLY A 377 4.57 -13.99 -13.47
C GLY A 377 4.01 -14.34 -14.83
N GLU A 378 2.89 -13.71 -15.25
CA GLU A 378 2.30 -13.90 -16.58
C GLU A 378 3.26 -13.52 -17.71
N HIS A 379 4.08 -12.47 -17.52
CA HIS A 379 5.09 -12.05 -18.49
C HIS A 379 6.17 -13.13 -18.65
N ILE A 380 6.73 -13.62 -17.55
CA ILE A 380 7.72 -14.70 -17.53
C ILE A 380 7.15 -15.98 -18.17
N MET A 381 5.91 -16.34 -17.85
CA MET A 381 5.24 -17.53 -18.38
C MET A 381 4.94 -17.47 -19.87
N LYS A 382 4.87 -16.29 -20.48
CA LYS A 382 4.73 -16.13 -21.95
C LYS A 382 6.03 -16.41 -22.69
N GLY A 383 7.17 -16.46 -22.00
CA GLY A 383 8.49 -16.73 -22.60
C GLY A 383 9.19 -15.47 -23.11
N LEU A 384 8.77 -14.27 -22.61
CA LEU A 384 9.40 -12.96 -22.85
C LEU A 384 9.42 -12.50 -24.30
#